data_0346a4bfeb699447ed6c6ef960defd36
#
_entry.id   0346a4bfeb699447ed6c6ef960defd36
#
_cell.length_a   1.000
_cell.length_b   1.000
_cell.length_c   1.000
_cell.angle_alpha   90.00
_cell.angle_beta   90.00
_cell.angle_gamma   90.00
#
_symmetry.space_group_name_H-M   'P 1'
#
loop_
_entity.id
_entity.type
_entity.pdbx_description
1 polymer ?
#
loop_
_entity_poly.entity_id
_entity_poly.type
_entity_poly.pdbx_seq_one_letter_code
_entity_poly.pdbx_strand_id
1 'polypeptide(L)'
;MSWTDLNGIDTYYVEAGSGPPMVFLHGMSSCGEAWWQQFEHFAGRFHVYAYDSVNHGHSANSPRDEDEPDRTDELEAFLAAMEISRPILAGNSMGGATILRWAARHPGEARALVVSGMGIAEPGAPSFRTIAPIDDATLFLPIGESLTDRLRNERPEMYERYLRIRSTATRLEYMRNPRPRNPRTLSETENIAATITAVTSPTLVVIGAIDPLVPNARRLHGLVPHSRYVAIPGAPHNVYWEAAAEWNTAVDDFLAANPPA
;
A
#
# COMPACT_ATOMS: atom_id res chain seq x y z
N MET A 1 7.24 -13.83 13.08
CA MET A 1 7.75 -12.47 13.35
C MET A 1 9.23 -12.49 13.07
N SER A 2 9.65 -11.75 12.09
CA SER A 2 11.02 -11.82 11.56
C SER A 2 11.57 -10.42 11.29
N TRP A 3 12.88 -10.33 11.18
CA TRP A 3 13.62 -9.10 10.91
C TRP A 3 14.59 -9.32 9.77
N THR A 4 14.78 -8.31 8.97
CA THR A 4 15.80 -8.29 7.91
C THR A 4 16.42 -6.91 7.83
N ASP A 5 17.66 -6.82 7.36
CA ASP A 5 18.29 -5.53 7.05
C ASP A 5 17.91 -5.11 5.63
N LEU A 6 17.35 -3.92 5.49
CA LEU A 6 17.10 -3.31 4.18
C LEU A 6 17.91 -2.02 4.08
N ASN A 7 19.05 -2.09 3.40
CA ASN A 7 19.93 -0.94 3.18
C ASN A 7 20.40 -0.27 4.50
N GLY A 8 20.73 -1.07 5.52
CA GLY A 8 21.16 -0.60 6.84
C GLY A 8 20.02 -0.22 7.79
N ILE A 9 18.77 -0.55 7.45
CA ILE A 9 17.60 -0.29 8.28
C ILE A 9 16.98 -1.62 8.71
N ASP A 10 16.97 -1.88 10.02
CA ASP A 10 16.28 -3.04 10.60
C ASP A 10 14.80 -2.97 10.28
N THR A 11 14.35 -3.88 9.44
CA THR A 11 12.97 -3.94 8.94
C THR A 11 12.25 -5.17 9.47
N TYR A 12 11.13 -4.91 10.11
CA TYR A 12 10.23 -5.95 10.62
C TYR A 12 9.30 -6.44 9.53
N TYR A 13 9.06 -7.75 9.48
CA TYR A 13 8.06 -8.33 8.60
C TYR A 13 7.36 -9.54 9.22
N VAL A 14 6.22 -9.87 8.64
CA VAL A 14 5.46 -11.08 8.92
C VAL A 14 5.28 -11.86 7.63
N GLU A 15 5.24 -13.17 7.75
CA GLU A 15 5.01 -14.08 6.63
C GLU A 15 4.15 -15.27 7.06
N ALA A 16 3.45 -15.87 6.13
CA ALA A 16 2.66 -17.07 6.34
C ALA A 16 2.42 -17.83 5.03
N GLY A 17 2.12 -19.14 5.15
CA GLY A 17 1.79 -19.98 4.01
C GLY A 17 2.99 -20.44 3.21
N SER A 18 2.71 -20.96 2.03
CA SER A 18 3.71 -21.43 1.07
C SER A 18 3.10 -21.37 -0.35
N GLY A 19 3.95 -21.32 -1.37
CA GLY A 19 3.52 -21.22 -2.76
C GLY A 19 4.02 -19.94 -3.44
N PRO A 20 3.36 -19.46 -4.50
CA PRO A 20 3.77 -18.23 -5.17
C PRO A 20 3.77 -17.01 -4.22
N PRO A 21 4.79 -16.11 -4.32
CA PRO A 21 4.90 -15.00 -3.38
C PRO A 21 3.85 -13.91 -3.62
N MET A 22 3.25 -13.44 -2.52
CA MET A 22 2.34 -12.31 -2.50
C MET A 22 2.77 -11.34 -1.40
N VAL A 23 3.10 -10.09 -1.77
CA VAL A 23 3.64 -9.09 -0.84
C VAL A 23 2.63 -7.95 -0.66
N PHE A 24 2.30 -7.67 0.59
CA PHE A 24 1.37 -6.62 0.98
C PHE A 24 2.11 -5.38 1.49
N LEU A 25 1.77 -4.21 0.95
CA LEU A 25 2.36 -2.93 1.32
C LEU A 25 1.29 -2.03 1.95
N HIS A 26 1.52 -1.62 3.18
CA HIS A 26 0.58 -0.80 3.94
C HIS A 26 0.55 0.68 3.52
N GLY A 27 -0.50 1.38 3.93
CA GLY A 27 -0.66 2.82 3.75
C GLY A 27 0.08 3.64 4.82
N MET A 28 0.06 4.97 4.66
CA MET A 28 0.64 5.90 5.63
C MET A 28 0.04 5.69 7.03
N SER A 29 0.86 5.75 8.06
CA SER A 29 0.48 5.56 9.47
C SER A 29 -0.17 4.19 9.75
N SER A 30 0.23 3.15 8.99
CA SER A 30 -0.19 1.77 9.16
C SER A 30 1.04 0.87 9.24
N CYS A 31 0.85 -0.44 9.29
CA CYS A 31 1.91 -1.45 9.31
C CYS A 31 1.43 -2.76 8.71
N GLY A 32 2.30 -3.76 8.62
CA GLY A 32 1.98 -5.07 8.05
C GLY A 32 0.82 -5.78 8.74
N GLU A 33 0.62 -5.58 10.05
CA GLU A 33 -0.50 -6.16 10.80
C GLU A 33 -1.87 -5.76 10.24
N ALA A 34 -1.98 -4.62 9.55
CA ALA A 34 -3.24 -4.20 8.96
C ALA A 34 -3.78 -5.17 7.88
N TRP A 35 -2.93 -6.04 7.35
CA TRP A 35 -3.29 -7.01 6.33
C TRP A 35 -3.74 -8.37 6.89
N TRP A 36 -4.01 -8.49 8.19
CA TRP A 36 -4.32 -9.76 8.83
C TRP A 36 -5.47 -10.55 8.17
N GLN A 37 -6.53 -9.87 7.71
CA GLN A 37 -7.66 -10.52 7.02
C GLN A 37 -7.24 -11.11 5.67
N GLN A 38 -6.31 -10.46 4.98
CA GLN A 38 -5.74 -10.95 3.72
C GLN A 38 -4.78 -12.13 3.97
N PHE A 39 -4.01 -12.08 5.06
CA PHE A 39 -3.20 -13.21 5.47
C PHE A 39 -4.05 -14.46 5.74
N GLU A 40 -5.12 -14.33 6.51
CA GLU A 40 -6.05 -15.45 6.75
C GLU A 40 -6.65 -16.00 5.46
N HIS A 41 -6.93 -15.15 4.47
CA HIS A 41 -7.56 -15.56 3.22
C HIS A 41 -6.56 -16.17 2.22
N PHE A 42 -5.37 -15.59 2.07
CA PHE A 42 -4.45 -15.95 1.00
C PHE A 42 -3.36 -16.95 1.40
N ALA A 43 -3.01 -17.09 2.68
CA ALA A 43 -1.89 -17.94 3.12
C ALA A 43 -2.07 -19.43 2.83
N GLY A 44 -3.30 -19.89 2.61
CA GLY A 44 -3.56 -21.28 2.18
C GLY A 44 -3.11 -21.60 0.74
N ARG A 45 -2.81 -20.57 -0.07
CA ARG A 45 -2.50 -20.73 -1.53
C ARG A 45 -1.23 -20.00 -1.95
N PHE A 46 -0.78 -19.03 -1.17
CA PHE A 46 0.36 -18.16 -1.46
C PHE A 46 1.31 -18.13 -0.26
N HIS A 47 2.57 -17.87 -0.52
CA HIS A 47 3.48 -17.40 0.51
C HIS A 47 3.28 -15.89 0.64
N VAL A 48 2.59 -15.49 1.68
CA VAL A 48 2.21 -14.09 1.92
C VAL A 48 3.22 -13.40 2.81
N TYR A 49 3.57 -12.16 2.47
CA TYR A 49 4.48 -11.31 3.20
C TYR A 49 3.86 -9.94 3.44
N ALA A 50 4.16 -9.31 4.57
CA ALA A 50 3.93 -7.90 4.78
C ALA A 50 5.06 -7.35 5.67
N TYR A 51 5.72 -6.29 5.24
CA TYR A 51 6.74 -5.62 6.04
C TYR A 51 6.26 -4.25 6.51
N ASP A 52 6.80 -3.82 7.63
CA ASP A 52 6.61 -2.47 8.14
C ASP A 52 7.63 -1.57 7.45
N SER A 53 7.16 -0.62 6.66
CA SER A 53 8.05 0.33 5.99
C SER A 53 8.85 1.13 7.02
N VAL A 54 10.03 1.58 6.63
CA VAL A 54 10.86 2.49 7.46
C VAL A 54 10.03 3.63 8.05
N ASN A 55 10.30 4.03 9.27
CA ASN A 55 9.54 5.01 10.05
C ASN A 55 8.10 4.57 10.41
N HIS A 56 7.73 3.30 10.23
CA HIS A 56 6.41 2.75 10.57
C HIS A 56 6.54 1.49 11.42
N GLY A 57 5.48 1.20 12.18
CA GLY A 57 5.34 -0.04 12.92
C GLY A 57 6.53 -0.38 13.81
N HIS A 58 7.05 -1.58 13.66
CA HIS A 58 8.20 -2.09 14.41
C HIS A 58 9.54 -1.79 13.73
N SER A 59 9.55 -1.50 12.43
CA SER A 59 10.78 -1.19 11.68
C SER A 59 11.51 0.03 12.24
N ALA A 60 12.83 0.08 12.05
CA ALA A 60 13.65 1.19 12.52
C ALA A 60 13.30 2.51 11.80
N ASN A 61 13.73 3.61 12.40
CA ASN A 61 13.64 4.93 11.77
C ASN A 61 14.88 5.19 10.92
N SER A 62 14.70 5.85 9.79
CA SER A 62 15.80 6.41 9.02
C SER A 62 16.54 7.52 9.81
N PRO A 63 17.81 7.81 9.50
CA PRO A 63 18.56 8.90 10.10
C PRO A 63 17.80 10.24 10.03
N ARG A 64 17.98 11.10 11.05
CA ARG A 64 17.19 12.35 11.18
C ARG A 64 17.56 13.45 10.19
N ASP A 65 18.78 13.44 9.73
CA ASP A 65 19.40 14.42 8.85
C ASP A 65 19.31 14.08 7.37
N GLU A 66 18.61 12.97 7.05
CA GLU A 66 18.41 12.51 5.69
C GLU A 66 16.97 12.76 5.20
N ASP A 67 16.80 12.83 3.89
CA ASP A 67 15.49 12.80 3.26
C ASP A 67 14.74 11.49 3.57
N GLU A 68 13.42 11.48 3.37
CA GLU A 68 12.63 10.25 3.50
C GLU A 68 13.17 9.19 2.51
N PRO A 69 13.48 7.97 2.97
CA PRO A 69 13.93 6.91 2.07
C PRO A 69 12.95 6.64 0.93
N ASP A 70 13.49 6.32 -0.24
CA ASP A 70 12.64 5.91 -1.36
C ASP A 70 12.03 4.53 -1.10
N ARG A 71 10.70 4.49 -0.97
CA ARG A 71 9.98 3.26 -0.64
C ARG A 71 9.99 2.23 -1.77
N THR A 72 10.33 2.65 -2.97
CA THR A 72 10.49 1.71 -4.09
C THR A 72 11.84 0.99 -3.96
N ASP A 73 12.89 1.71 -3.56
CA ASP A 73 14.20 1.09 -3.26
C ASP A 73 14.09 0.15 -2.03
N GLU A 74 13.25 0.51 -1.03
CA GLU A 74 12.93 -0.36 0.11
C GLU A 74 12.24 -1.66 -0.34
N LEU A 75 11.25 -1.57 -1.24
CA LEU A 75 10.59 -2.74 -1.82
C LEU A 75 11.56 -3.60 -2.62
N GLU A 76 12.43 -3.00 -3.44
CA GLU A 76 13.46 -3.70 -4.18
C GLU A 76 14.39 -4.47 -3.25
N ALA A 77 14.87 -3.83 -2.18
CA ALA A 77 15.72 -4.48 -1.17
C ALA A 77 14.97 -5.61 -0.45
N PHE A 78 13.69 -5.45 -0.12
CA PHE A 78 12.89 -6.51 0.49
C PHE A 78 12.73 -7.71 -0.43
N LEU A 79 12.37 -7.50 -1.69
CA LEU A 79 12.24 -8.58 -2.67
C LEU A 79 13.55 -9.34 -2.85
N ALA A 80 14.68 -8.61 -2.91
CA ALA A 80 16.01 -9.22 -3.00
C ALA A 80 16.39 -10.02 -1.74
N ALA A 81 16.16 -9.46 -0.54
CA ALA A 81 16.48 -10.12 0.73
C ALA A 81 15.65 -11.40 0.96
N MET A 82 14.42 -11.45 0.47
CA MET A 82 13.54 -12.62 0.55
C MET A 82 13.66 -13.55 -0.66
N GLU A 83 14.57 -13.27 -1.59
CA GLU A 83 14.76 -14.05 -2.85
C GLU A 83 13.44 -14.18 -3.65
N ILE A 84 12.59 -13.15 -3.61
CA ILE A 84 11.30 -13.13 -4.27
C ILE A 84 11.45 -12.71 -5.73
N SER A 85 11.03 -13.59 -6.64
CA SER A 85 10.90 -13.30 -8.06
C SER A 85 9.44 -13.38 -8.52
N ARG A 86 9.06 -12.56 -9.50
CA ARG A 86 7.69 -12.50 -10.04
C ARG A 86 6.59 -12.40 -8.97
N PRO A 87 6.65 -11.42 -8.04
CA PRO A 87 5.68 -11.30 -6.96
C PRO A 87 4.28 -10.91 -7.47
N ILE A 88 3.26 -11.27 -6.70
CA ILE A 88 2.01 -10.52 -6.67
C ILE A 88 2.24 -9.38 -5.66
N LEU A 89 2.11 -8.13 -6.10
CA LEU A 89 2.24 -6.96 -5.25
C LEU A 89 0.87 -6.35 -4.97
N ALA A 90 0.49 -6.26 -3.71
CA ALA A 90 -0.75 -5.64 -3.28
C ALA A 90 -0.45 -4.47 -2.33
N GLY A 91 -0.88 -3.26 -2.69
CA GLY A 91 -0.57 -2.08 -1.88
C GLY A 91 -1.77 -1.15 -1.73
N ASN A 92 -1.95 -0.59 -0.51
CA ASN A 92 -2.97 0.40 -0.25
C ASN A 92 -2.35 1.80 -0.10
N SER A 93 -2.95 2.82 -0.71
CA SER A 93 -2.54 4.22 -0.56
C SER A 93 -1.04 4.42 -0.81
N MET A 94 -0.22 4.73 0.19
CA MET A 94 1.24 4.82 0.11
C MET A 94 1.85 3.55 -0.50
N GLY A 95 1.42 2.36 -0.06
CA GLY A 95 1.85 1.08 -0.64
C GLY A 95 1.43 0.94 -2.10
N GLY A 96 0.23 1.41 -2.46
CA GLY A 96 -0.26 1.48 -3.84
C GLY A 96 0.62 2.37 -4.73
N ALA A 97 1.03 3.54 -4.23
CA ALA A 97 1.96 4.41 -4.94
C ALA A 97 3.34 3.77 -5.11
N THR A 98 3.81 3.04 -4.10
CA THR A 98 5.09 2.31 -4.15
C THR A 98 5.09 1.26 -5.24
N ILE A 99 4.06 0.38 -5.30
CA ILE A 99 4.00 -0.67 -6.32
C ILE A 99 3.81 -0.11 -7.73
N LEU A 100 3.13 1.02 -7.90
CA LEU A 100 3.01 1.69 -9.20
C LEU A 100 4.37 2.20 -9.70
N ARG A 101 5.17 2.85 -8.84
CA ARG A 101 6.53 3.29 -9.18
C ARG A 101 7.46 2.11 -9.44
N TRP A 102 7.35 1.07 -8.61
CA TRP A 102 8.12 -0.15 -8.83
C TRP A 102 7.79 -0.78 -10.19
N ALA A 103 6.51 -0.91 -10.53
CA ALA A 103 6.10 -1.47 -11.81
C ALA A 103 6.52 -0.61 -13.01
N ALA A 104 6.63 0.70 -12.84
CA ALA A 104 7.16 1.60 -13.87
C ALA A 104 8.68 1.45 -14.08
N ARG A 105 9.44 1.11 -13.01
CA ARG A 105 10.87 0.77 -13.09
C ARG A 105 11.10 -0.64 -13.64
N HIS A 106 10.16 -1.58 -13.40
CA HIS A 106 10.26 -3.02 -13.68
C HIS A 106 9.05 -3.52 -14.50
N PRO A 107 8.88 -3.05 -15.76
CA PRO A 107 7.75 -3.44 -16.59
C PRO A 107 7.68 -4.94 -16.80
N GLY A 108 6.54 -5.58 -16.43
CA GLY A 108 6.30 -7.01 -16.64
C GLY A 108 6.97 -7.95 -15.63
N GLU A 109 7.72 -7.44 -14.65
CA GLU A 109 8.40 -8.30 -13.68
C GLU A 109 7.48 -8.80 -12.56
N ALA A 110 6.40 -8.05 -12.22
CA ALA A 110 5.38 -8.57 -11.32
C ALA A 110 4.48 -9.58 -12.03
N ARG A 111 4.10 -10.65 -11.32
CA ARG A 111 3.05 -11.57 -11.76
C ARG A 111 1.70 -10.88 -11.86
N ALA A 112 1.39 -10.02 -10.89
CA ALA A 112 0.19 -9.21 -10.87
C ALA A 112 0.37 -8.02 -9.91
N LEU A 113 -0.37 -6.94 -10.17
CA LEU A 113 -0.45 -5.77 -9.30
C LEU A 113 -1.88 -5.59 -8.80
N VAL A 114 -2.04 -5.34 -7.49
CA VAL A 114 -3.30 -4.98 -6.84
C VAL A 114 -3.14 -3.61 -6.22
N VAL A 115 -3.60 -2.58 -6.92
CA VAL A 115 -3.51 -1.18 -6.48
C VAL A 115 -4.80 -0.80 -5.77
N SER A 116 -4.72 -0.61 -4.45
CA SER A 116 -5.86 -0.33 -3.59
C SER A 116 -5.80 1.10 -3.03
N GLY A 117 -6.94 1.81 -3.03
CA GLY A 117 -7.04 3.16 -2.47
C GLY A 117 -6.03 4.16 -3.05
N MET A 118 -5.66 4.01 -4.32
CA MET A 118 -4.67 4.84 -4.98
C MET A 118 -4.95 4.94 -6.49
N GLY A 119 -4.33 5.93 -7.12
CA GLY A 119 -4.37 6.13 -8.56
C GLY A 119 -3.43 7.26 -8.99
N ILE A 120 -3.63 7.80 -10.16
CA ILE A 120 -2.79 8.84 -10.74
C ILE A 120 -3.56 10.15 -10.76
N ALA A 121 -3.01 11.16 -10.10
CA ALA A 121 -3.60 12.51 -10.07
C ALA A 121 -3.59 13.19 -11.45
N GLU A 122 -4.47 14.15 -11.66
CA GLU A 122 -4.47 14.99 -12.85
C GLU A 122 -3.16 15.80 -12.94
N PRO A 123 -2.69 16.11 -14.18
CA PRO A 123 -1.54 16.97 -14.36
C PRO A 123 -1.75 18.33 -13.67
N GLY A 124 -0.74 18.79 -12.93
CA GLY A 124 -0.80 20.06 -12.21
C GLY A 124 -1.51 19.97 -10.85
N ALA A 125 -1.99 18.80 -10.44
CA ALA A 125 -2.45 18.61 -9.07
C ALA A 125 -1.31 18.88 -8.08
N PRO A 126 -1.59 19.45 -6.90
CA PRO A 126 -0.56 19.70 -5.90
C PRO A 126 0.22 18.44 -5.54
N SER A 127 1.54 18.48 -5.69
CA SER A 127 2.40 17.42 -5.18
C SER A 127 2.70 17.67 -3.70
N PHE A 128 2.50 16.67 -2.87
CA PHE A 128 2.88 16.73 -1.46
C PHE A 128 4.41 16.55 -1.36
N ARG A 129 5.16 17.66 -1.40
CA ARG A 129 6.63 17.64 -1.25
C ARG A 129 7.07 17.35 0.17
N THR A 130 6.21 17.66 1.14
CA THR A 130 6.42 17.36 2.56
C THR A 130 5.09 16.91 3.13
N ILE A 131 5.12 15.88 3.97
CA ILE A 131 3.94 15.49 4.75
C ILE A 131 3.69 16.60 5.76
N ALA A 132 2.46 17.11 5.84
CA ALA A 132 2.13 18.12 6.84
C ALA A 132 2.36 17.55 8.24
N PRO A 133 3.01 18.31 9.15
CA PRO A 133 3.14 17.90 10.55
C PRO A 133 1.77 17.63 11.17
N ILE A 134 1.66 16.57 11.93
CA ILE A 134 0.44 16.21 12.67
C ILE A 134 0.68 16.62 14.12
N ASP A 135 -0.20 17.44 14.67
CA ASP A 135 -0.20 17.77 16.10
C ASP A 135 -0.91 16.69 16.92
N ASP A 136 -0.78 16.78 18.26
CA ASP A 136 -1.38 15.81 19.16
C ASP A 136 -2.91 15.79 19.09
N ALA A 137 -3.55 16.89 18.71
CA ALA A 137 -5.00 16.97 18.57
C ALA A 137 -5.45 16.26 17.29
N THR A 138 -4.65 16.27 16.24
CA THR A 138 -4.98 15.68 14.94
C THR A 138 -4.50 14.22 14.80
N LEU A 139 -3.59 13.77 15.66
CA LEU A 139 -3.03 12.42 15.61
C LEU A 139 -4.10 11.32 15.71
N PHE A 140 -5.12 11.55 16.54
CA PHE A 140 -6.24 10.65 16.78
C PHE A 140 -7.54 11.15 16.16
N LEU A 141 -7.49 12.22 15.37
CA LEU A 141 -8.68 12.64 14.64
C LEU A 141 -9.25 11.47 13.85
N PRO A 142 -10.59 11.43 13.77
CA PRO A 142 -11.25 10.36 13.06
C PRO A 142 -10.56 10.21 11.73
N ILE A 143 -10.31 8.99 11.42
CA ILE A 143 -9.62 8.56 10.22
C ILE A 143 -10.45 9.00 9.01
N GLY A 144 -11.32 9.95 9.22
CA GLY A 144 -12.09 10.68 8.25
C GLY A 144 -12.67 9.74 7.18
N GLU A 145 -12.18 9.92 5.98
CA GLU A 145 -12.57 9.12 4.82
C GLU A 145 -11.91 7.74 4.75
N SER A 146 -11.01 7.41 5.70
CA SER A 146 -10.31 6.12 5.72
C SER A 146 -11.17 4.96 6.18
N LEU A 147 -12.10 5.19 7.12
CA LEU A 147 -13.10 4.25 7.63
C LEU A 147 -14.44 4.96 7.79
N THR A 148 -15.54 4.22 7.75
CA THR A 148 -16.87 4.78 7.92
C THR A 148 -17.35 4.78 9.38
N ASP A 149 -18.29 5.69 9.69
CA ASP A 149 -19.04 5.64 10.96
C ASP A 149 -19.85 4.34 11.09
N ARG A 150 -20.25 3.74 9.95
CA ARG A 150 -20.92 2.44 9.93
C ARG A 150 -20.05 1.37 10.58
N LEU A 151 -18.77 1.27 10.21
CA LEU A 151 -17.85 0.30 10.83
C LEU A 151 -17.77 0.50 12.34
N ARG A 152 -17.63 1.76 12.79
CA ARG A 152 -17.56 2.08 14.21
C ARG A 152 -18.82 1.67 14.96
N ASN A 153 -20.00 1.83 14.36
CA ASN A 153 -21.29 1.57 15.00
C ASN A 153 -21.69 0.08 14.95
N GLU A 154 -21.42 -0.60 13.83
CA GLU A 154 -21.84 -1.99 13.62
C GLU A 154 -20.78 -3.02 14.02
N ARG A 155 -19.50 -2.63 13.97
CA ARG A 155 -18.35 -3.51 14.27
C ARG A 155 -17.28 -2.76 15.09
N PRO A 156 -17.62 -2.30 16.31
CA PRO A 156 -16.72 -1.47 17.13
C PRO A 156 -15.38 -2.16 17.43
N GLU A 157 -15.35 -3.49 17.59
CA GLU A 157 -14.14 -4.26 17.83
C GLU A 157 -13.14 -4.17 16.65
N MET A 158 -13.64 -4.12 15.42
CA MET A 158 -12.82 -3.96 14.22
C MET A 158 -12.28 -2.52 14.10
N TYR A 159 -13.13 -1.55 14.47
CA TYR A 159 -12.73 -0.15 14.50
C TYR A 159 -11.63 0.09 15.56
N GLU A 160 -11.81 -0.43 16.77
CA GLU A 160 -10.81 -0.34 17.85
C GLU A 160 -9.51 -1.07 17.51
N ARG A 161 -9.59 -2.24 16.86
CA ARG A 161 -8.40 -2.94 16.37
C ARG A 161 -7.62 -2.08 15.39
N TYR A 162 -8.31 -1.43 14.46
CA TYR A 162 -7.66 -0.52 13.52
C TYR A 162 -6.97 0.65 14.23
N LEU A 163 -7.64 1.26 15.23
CA LEU A 163 -7.04 2.33 16.01
C LEU A 163 -5.79 1.88 16.76
N ARG A 164 -5.80 0.67 17.35
CA ARG A 164 -4.61 0.11 18.01
C ARG A 164 -3.46 -0.07 17.02
N ILE A 165 -3.71 -0.68 15.86
CA ILE A 165 -2.69 -0.85 14.81
C ILE A 165 -2.12 0.51 14.42
N ARG A 166 -2.98 1.49 14.16
CA ARG A 166 -2.56 2.83 13.77
C ARG A 166 -1.76 3.52 14.87
N SER A 167 -2.15 3.41 16.13
CA SER A 167 -1.42 4.00 17.26
C SER A 167 -0.03 3.39 17.44
N THR A 168 0.10 2.09 17.20
CA THR A 168 1.39 1.38 17.25
C THR A 168 2.25 1.71 16.03
N ALA A 169 1.64 1.77 14.86
CA ALA A 169 2.34 2.01 13.61
C ALA A 169 2.80 3.46 13.44
N THR A 170 2.08 4.41 14.06
CA THR A 170 2.39 5.83 13.91
C THR A 170 3.59 6.22 14.77
N ARG A 171 4.68 6.61 14.13
CA ARG A 171 5.85 7.15 14.81
C ARG A 171 5.63 8.64 15.09
N LEU A 172 5.25 8.99 16.34
CA LEU A 172 4.93 10.35 16.76
C LEU A 172 6.01 11.35 16.36
N GLU A 173 7.25 11.01 16.57
CA GLU A 173 8.37 11.89 16.25
C GLU A 173 8.46 12.15 14.74
N TYR A 174 8.29 11.12 13.93
CA TYR A 174 8.28 11.24 12.47
C TYR A 174 7.09 12.09 12.00
N MET A 175 5.92 11.89 12.57
CA MET A 175 4.71 12.61 12.19
C MET A 175 4.74 14.09 12.62
N ARG A 176 5.40 14.40 13.74
CA ARG A 176 5.59 15.80 14.20
C ARG A 176 6.66 16.54 13.41
N ASN A 177 7.69 15.82 12.96
CA ASN A 177 8.83 16.37 12.23
C ASN A 177 9.05 15.55 10.94
N PRO A 178 8.11 15.60 9.99
CA PRO A 178 8.23 14.85 8.75
C PRO A 178 9.41 15.37 7.94
N ARG A 179 10.14 14.45 7.35
CA ARG A 179 11.28 14.77 6.50
C ARG A 179 10.82 15.17 5.11
N PRO A 180 11.65 15.95 4.37
CA PRO A 180 11.43 16.13 2.95
C PRO A 180 11.36 14.78 2.24
N ARG A 181 10.49 14.69 1.25
CA ARG A 181 10.45 13.49 0.40
C ARG A 181 11.70 13.42 -0.46
N ASN A 182 12.20 12.21 -0.63
CA ASN A 182 13.30 11.93 -1.54
C ASN A 182 13.04 12.55 -2.93
N PRO A 183 14.00 13.30 -3.50
CA PRO A 183 13.84 13.94 -4.81
C PRO A 183 13.49 12.97 -5.94
N ARG A 184 14.03 11.73 -5.91
CA ARG A 184 13.71 10.69 -6.87
C ARG A 184 12.24 10.27 -6.77
N THR A 185 11.75 10.04 -5.54
CA THR A 185 10.33 9.76 -5.28
C THR A 185 9.41 10.83 -5.86
N LEU A 186 9.76 12.11 -5.67
CA LEU A 186 9.00 13.24 -6.20
C LEU A 186 8.98 13.22 -7.73
N SER A 187 10.16 13.14 -8.35
CA SER A 187 10.30 13.13 -9.82
C SER A 187 9.54 11.96 -10.46
N GLU A 188 9.66 10.75 -9.92
CA GLU A 188 8.94 9.60 -10.44
C GLU A 188 7.43 9.72 -10.25
N THR A 189 6.98 10.28 -9.13
CA THR A 189 5.55 10.52 -8.89
C THR A 189 4.98 11.55 -9.86
N GLU A 190 5.70 12.63 -10.13
CA GLU A 190 5.30 13.66 -11.10
C GLU A 190 5.23 13.11 -12.54
N ASN A 191 6.11 12.19 -12.89
CA ASN A 191 6.19 11.59 -14.21
C ASN A 191 5.45 10.25 -14.37
N ILE A 192 4.78 9.76 -13.32
CA ILE A 192 4.18 8.42 -13.31
C ILE A 192 3.20 8.19 -14.46
N ALA A 193 2.43 9.21 -14.83
CA ALA A 193 1.46 9.11 -15.93
C ALA A 193 2.11 8.78 -17.29
N ALA A 194 3.35 9.21 -17.50
CA ALA A 194 4.09 8.92 -18.72
C ALA A 194 4.73 7.52 -18.70
N THR A 195 5.19 7.08 -17.54
CA THR A 195 5.93 5.82 -17.37
C THR A 195 5.01 4.62 -17.15
N ILE A 196 3.87 4.80 -16.48
CA ILE A 196 2.95 3.72 -16.13
C ILE A 196 2.33 3.03 -17.35
N THR A 197 2.26 3.71 -18.49
CA THR A 197 1.76 3.13 -19.74
C THR A 197 2.62 1.99 -20.27
N ALA A 198 3.87 1.88 -19.80
CA ALA A 198 4.78 0.78 -20.13
C ALA A 198 4.56 -0.47 -19.25
N VAL A 199 3.72 -0.39 -18.22
CA VAL A 199 3.40 -1.53 -17.34
C VAL A 199 2.63 -2.58 -18.11
N THR A 200 3.19 -3.78 -18.19
CA THR A 200 2.59 -4.94 -18.87
C THR A 200 2.08 -6.00 -17.92
N SER A 201 2.43 -5.90 -16.63
CA SER A 201 1.91 -6.80 -15.61
C SER A 201 0.39 -6.68 -15.48
N PRO A 202 -0.35 -7.80 -15.37
CA PRO A 202 -1.77 -7.75 -15.06
C PRO A 202 -2.05 -6.87 -13.85
N THR A 203 -2.98 -5.93 -13.95
CA THR A 203 -3.22 -4.92 -12.91
C THR A 203 -4.69 -4.86 -12.51
N LEU A 204 -4.99 -5.03 -11.22
CA LEU A 204 -6.28 -4.74 -10.61
C LEU A 204 -6.20 -3.37 -9.91
N VAL A 205 -7.10 -2.47 -10.27
CA VAL A 205 -7.34 -1.21 -9.53
C VAL A 205 -8.61 -1.42 -8.71
N VAL A 206 -8.48 -1.54 -7.39
CA VAL A 206 -9.60 -1.74 -6.48
C VAL A 206 -9.71 -0.59 -5.50
N ILE A 207 -10.91 -0.01 -5.38
CA ILE A 207 -11.13 1.18 -4.57
C ILE A 207 -12.51 1.15 -3.89
N GLY A 208 -12.63 1.79 -2.73
CA GLY A 208 -13.94 2.04 -2.14
C GLY A 208 -14.71 3.07 -2.97
N ALA A 209 -15.99 2.83 -3.20
CA ALA A 209 -16.79 3.73 -4.06
C ALA A 209 -17.03 5.12 -3.44
N ILE A 210 -16.79 5.28 -2.13
CA ILE A 210 -16.86 6.58 -1.44
C ILE A 210 -15.47 7.16 -1.13
N ASP A 211 -14.38 6.53 -1.61
CA ASP A 211 -13.03 7.08 -1.49
C ASP A 211 -12.89 8.35 -2.35
N PRO A 212 -12.40 9.47 -1.82
CA PRO A 212 -12.15 10.69 -2.59
C PRO A 212 -11.15 10.48 -3.75
N LEU A 213 -10.35 9.42 -3.72
CA LEU A 213 -9.40 9.07 -4.80
C LEU A 213 -10.02 8.29 -5.96
N VAL A 214 -11.35 8.08 -6.00
CA VAL A 214 -12.03 7.45 -7.14
C VAL A 214 -11.68 8.08 -8.50
N PRO A 215 -11.60 9.42 -8.67
CA PRO A 215 -11.17 10.01 -9.94
C PRO A 215 -9.75 9.59 -10.35
N ASN A 216 -8.83 9.56 -9.39
CA ASN A 216 -7.43 9.16 -9.62
C ASN A 216 -7.31 7.68 -10.02
N ALA A 217 -8.10 6.80 -9.38
CA ALA A 217 -8.16 5.39 -9.69
C ALA A 217 -8.73 5.12 -11.10
N ARG A 218 -9.77 5.85 -11.51
CA ARG A 218 -10.30 5.80 -12.89
C ARG A 218 -9.29 6.28 -13.92
N ARG A 219 -8.53 7.33 -13.59
CA ARG A 219 -7.46 7.81 -14.47
C ARG A 219 -6.35 6.76 -14.61
N LEU A 220 -5.92 6.12 -13.53
CA LEU A 220 -4.97 5.00 -13.59
C LEU A 220 -5.47 3.90 -14.53
N HIS A 221 -6.73 3.47 -14.36
CA HIS A 221 -7.35 2.48 -15.24
C HIS A 221 -7.35 2.92 -16.72
N GLY A 222 -7.62 4.20 -16.99
CA GLY A 222 -7.55 4.74 -18.34
C GLY A 222 -6.15 4.76 -18.96
N LEU A 223 -5.10 4.92 -18.13
CA LEU A 223 -3.70 4.90 -18.57
C LEU A 223 -3.14 3.49 -18.74
N VAL A 224 -3.75 2.48 -18.07
CA VAL A 224 -3.40 1.06 -18.15
C VAL A 224 -4.61 0.28 -18.68
N PRO A 225 -4.89 0.29 -20.00
CA PRO A 225 -6.17 -0.19 -20.57
C PRO A 225 -6.44 -1.67 -20.32
N HIS A 226 -5.41 -2.49 -20.11
CA HIS A 226 -5.55 -3.91 -19.77
C HIS A 226 -5.77 -4.17 -18.27
N SER A 227 -5.83 -3.11 -17.45
CA SER A 227 -6.17 -3.26 -16.03
C SER A 227 -7.67 -3.57 -15.84
N ARG A 228 -8.00 -4.24 -14.74
CA ARG A 228 -9.38 -4.38 -14.26
C ARG A 228 -9.65 -3.30 -13.21
N TYR A 229 -10.80 -2.65 -13.29
CA TYR A 229 -11.25 -1.65 -12.31
C TYR A 229 -12.42 -2.17 -11.51
N VAL A 230 -12.35 -2.10 -10.19
CA VAL A 230 -13.42 -2.48 -9.25
C VAL A 230 -13.62 -1.38 -8.22
N ALA A 231 -14.83 -0.82 -8.15
CA ALA A 231 -15.23 0.08 -7.07
C ALA A 231 -16.22 -0.65 -6.15
N ILE A 232 -15.84 -0.86 -4.89
CA ILE A 232 -16.65 -1.59 -3.92
C ILE A 232 -17.68 -0.64 -3.28
N PRO A 233 -19.00 -0.90 -3.46
CA PRO A 233 -20.05 0.00 -3.01
C PRO A 233 -19.99 0.26 -1.50
N GLY A 234 -20.13 1.55 -1.09
CA GLY A 234 -20.17 1.97 0.31
C GLY A 234 -18.85 1.78 1.08
N ALA A 235 -17.79 1.31 0.44
CA ALA A 235 -16.49 1.14 1.08
C ALA A 235 -15.66 2.43 0.98
N PRO A 236 -14.90 2.77 2.05
CA PRO A 236 -14.06 3.96 2.13
C PRO A 236 -12.65 3.72 1.60
N HIS A 237 -11.71 4.62 1.93
CA HIS A 237 -10.30 4.56 1.53
C HIS A 237 -9.59 3.26 1.94
N ASN A 238 -9.82 2.77 3.16
CA ASN A 238 -9.28 1.48 3.63
C ASN A 238 -10.21 0.33 3.28
N VAL A 239 -10.48 0.19 1.99
CA VAL A 239 -11.40 -0.81 1.43
C VAL A 239 -11.01 -2.25 1.82
N TYR A 240 -9.72 -2.58 1.84
CA TYR A 240 -9.19 -3.90 2.23
C TYR A 240 -9.46 -4.24 3.71
N TRP A 241 -9.70 -3.23 4.54
CA TRP A 241 -10.01 -3.40 5.95
C TRP A 241 -11.51 -3.50 6.21
N GLU A 242 -12.27 -2.53 5.74
CA GLU A 242 -13.70 -2.43 6.04
C GLU A 242 -14.58 -3.36 5.19
N ALA A 243 -14.20 -3.58 3.94
CA ALA A 243 -14.87 -4.47 2.99
C ALA A 243 -13.93 -5.61 2.55
N ALA A 244 -13.31 -6.28 3.54
CA ALA A 244 -12.26 -7.28 3.29
C ALA A 244 -12.75 -8.46 2.45
N ALA A 245 -13.98 -8.93 2.67
CA ALA A 245 -14.54 -10.06 1.92
C ALA A 245 -14.70 -9.73 0.43
N GLU A 246 -15.26 -8.54 0.13
CA GLU A 246 -15.44 -8.06 -1.23
C GLU A 246 -14.11 -7.76 -1.91
N TRP A 247 -13.16 -7.20 -1.16
CA TRP A 247 -11.81 -6.96 -1.65
C TRP A 247 -11.09 -8.27 -2.00
N ASN A 248 -11.13 -9.25 -1.10
CA ASN A 248 -10.54 -10.59 -1.30
C ASN A 248 -11.15 -11.27 -2.51
N THR A 249 -12.49 -11.23 -2.66
CA THR A 249 -13.20 -11.79 -3.82
C THR A 249 -12.76 -11.11 -5.12
N ALA A 250 -12.65 -9.78 -5.13
CA ALA A 250 -12.19 -9.05 -6.34
C ALA A 250 -10.77 -9.46 -6.75
N VAL A 251 -9.88 -9.70 -5.76
CA VAL A 251 -8.53 -10.18 -6.03
C VAL A 251 -8.54 -11.64 -6.50
N ASP A 252 -9.32 -12.49 -5.89
CA ASP A 252 -9.47 -13.90 -6.32
C ASP A 252 -9.94 -14.02 -7.76
N ASP A 253 -11.01 -13.31 -8.11
CA ASP A 253 -11.56 -13.27 -9.47
C ASP A 253 -10.56 -12.73 -10.49
N PHE A 254 -9.76 -11.72 -10.07
CA PHE A 254 -8.73 -11.16 -10.92
C PHE A 254 -7.58 -12.14 -11.15
N LEU A 255 -7.08 -12.78 -10.09
CA LEU A 255 -6.00 -13.77 -10.19
C LEU A 255 -6.42 -15.03 -10.96
N ALA A 256 -7.68 -15.47 -10.81
CA ALA A 256 -8.24 -16.60 -11.58
C ALA A 256 -8.32 -16.29 -13.09
N ALA A 257 -8.63 -15.04 -13.45
CA ALA A 257 -8.65 -14.60 -14.85
C ALA A 257 -7.23 -14.39 -15.45
N ASN A 258 -6.20 -14.31 -14.59
CA ASN A 258 -4.79 -14.13 -14.97
C ASN A 258 -3.94 -15.23 -14.33
N PRO A 259 -4.10 -16.51 -14.75
CA PRO A 259 -3.36 -17.62 -14.18
C PRO A 259 -1.85 -17.41 -14.41
N PRO A 260 -0.99 -18.03 -13.60
CA PRO A 260 0.43 -18.04 -13.87
C PRO A 260 0.71 -18.72 -15.21
N ALA A 261 1.57 -18.11 -16.00
CA ALA A 261 2.17 -18.79 -17.14
C ALA A 261 3.18 -19.82 -16.65
#